data_d547d078803943719051080b0fc67da7
#
_entry.id   d547d078803943719051080b0fc67da7
#
_cell.length_a   1.000
_cell.length_b   1.000
_cell.length_c   1.000
_cell.angle_alpha   90.00
_cell.angle_beta   90.00
_cell.angle_gamma   90.00
#
_symmetry.space_group_name_H-M   'P 1'
#
loop_
_entity.id
_entity.type
_entity.pdbx_description
1 polymer ?
#
loop_
_entity_poly.entity_id
_entity_poly.type
_entity_poly.pdbx_seq_one_letter_code
_entity_poly.pdbx_strand_id
1 'polypeptide(L)'
;RAMHHSSYQHRAGYNGRQCLLGQVRMLRFIARRLLKFVLYLVIGSALLVLALRWIPPPGTALMVERKIESWVDDQPIDLQRSWRPWKELPDDLKMAVIAGEDQKFAEHWGFDVAAIQAALEHNQQGGSLRGASTLSQQVAKNLFLWSGRSWLRKGLEVWFTGLIEALWPKQRILEVYLNSVEWSDGVFGAEAAARHHFNVGAPYLSRQQASLLAAVLPNPRKWSASRPSARISRRANWIRQQMLQLGGSHYLNRLQSSRPEWWPDELKNF
;
A
#
# COMPACT_ATOMS: atom_id res chain seq x y z
N ARG A 1 -46.30 -49.17 44.17
CA ARG A 1 -45.14 -49.07 43.27
C ARG A 1 -45.37 -48.02 42.16
N ALA A 2 -45.68 -46.75 42.47
CA ALA A 2 -45.87 -45.71 41.46
C ALA A 2 -45.40 -44.32 41.87
N MET A 3 -44.50 -44.17 42.85
CA MET A 3 -44.04 -42.83 43.32
C MET A 3 -42.50 -42.53 43.10
N HIS A 4 -41.79 -43.36 42.35
CA HIS A 4 -40.33 -43.11 42.19
C HIS A 4 -39.87 -42.65 40.81
N HIS A 5 -40.76 -42.48 39.80
CA HIS A 5 -40.34 -42.09 38.46
C HIS A 5 -40.41 -40.60 38.17
N SER A 6 -41.10 -39.77 38.98
CA SER A 6 -41.30 -38.34 38.68
C SER A 6 -40.11 -37.43 39.07
N SER A 7 -39.31 -37.85 40.04
CA SER A 7 -38.18 -36.99 40.57
C SER A 7 -36.92 -37.02 39.69
N TYR A 8 -36.70 -38.05 38.84
CA TYR A 8 -35.55 -38.13 37.95
C TYR A 8 -35.66 -37.27 36.70
N GLN A 9 -36.84 -37.13 36.13
CA GLN A 9 -37.04 -36.28 34.92
C GLN A 9 -36.87 -34.75 35.22
N HIS A 10 -37.26 -34.28 36.41
CA HIS A 10 -37.09 -32.85 36.80
C HIS A 10 -35.62 -32.49 37.02
N ARG A 11 -34.76 -33.39 37.53
CA ARG A 11 -33.32 -33.13 37.75
C ARG A 11 -32.52 -33.11 36.43
N ALA A 12 -32.85 -33.92 35.44
CA ALA A 12 -32.18 -33.97 34.15
C ALA A 12 -32.42 -32.66 33.31
N GLY A 13 -33.62 -32.10 33.34
CA GLY A 13 -33.98 -30.87 32.66
C GLY A 13 -33.33 -29.61 33.29
N TYR A 14 -33.11 -29.62 34.62
CA TYR A 14 -32.51 -28.49 35.34
C TYR A 14 -31.00 -28.38 35.05
N ASN A 15 -30.28 -29.51 35.02
CA ASN A 15 -28.86 -29.56 34.67
C ASN A 15 -28.57 -29.18 33.21
N GLY A 16 -29.42 -29.54 32.26
CA GLY A 16 -29.28 -29.15 30.84
C GLY A 16 -29.43 -27.63 30.63
N ARG A 17 -30.36 -26.98 31.31
CA ARG A 17 -30.54 -25.53 31.23
C ARG A 17 -29.39 -24.75 31.86
N GLN A 18 -28.84 -25.21 32.96
CA GLN A 18 -27.67 -24.57 33.58
C GLN A 18 -26.41 -24.74 32.74
N CYS A 19 -26.21 -25.87 32.10
CA CYS A 19 -25.10 -26.11 31.16
C CYS A 19 -25.19 -25.18 29.93
N LEU A 20 -26.37 -25.04 29.34
CA LEU A 20 -26.64 -24.12 28.21
C LEU A 20 -26.41 -22.66 28.61
N LEU A 21 -26.86 -22.23 29.77
CA LEU A 21 -26.63 -20.87 30.27
C LEU A 21 -25.14 -20.58 30.54
N GLY A 22 -24.39 -21.57 31.00
CA GLY A 22 -22.92 -21.50 31.16
C GLY A 22 -22.23 -21.34 29.82
N GLN A 23 -22.59 -22.13 28.82
CA GLN A 23 -22.04 -22.03 27.45
C GLN A 23 -22.33 -20.66 26.82
N VAL A 24 -23.56 -20.16 26.93
CA VAL A 24 -23.93 -18.83 26.40
C VAL A 24 -23.14 -17.70 27.09
N ARG A 25 -22.92 -17.78 28.41
CA ARG A 25 -22.10 -16.80 29.15
C ARG A 25 -20.65 -16.84 28.70
N MET A 26 -20.07 -18.03 28.53
CA MET A 26 -18.71 -18.20 28.02
C MET A 26 -18.55 -17.66 26.59
N LEU A 27 -19.47 -17.98 25.68
CA LEU A 27 -19.48 -17.45 24.32
C LEU A 27 -19.56 -15.92 24.29
N ARG A 28 -20.45 -15.32 25.10
CA ARG A 28 -20.55 -13.85 25.23
C ARG A 28 -19.26 -13.24 25.78
N PHE A 29 -18.60 -13.89 26.73
CA PHE A 29 -17.33 -13.43 27.28
C PHE A 29 -16.22 -13.46 26.19
N ILE A 30 -16.09 -14.56 25.46
CA ILE A 30 -15.13 -14.70 24.35
C ILE A 30 -15.41 -13.67 23.27
N ALA A 31 -16.68 -13.53 22.84
CA ALA A 31 -17.07 -12.55 21.83
C ALA A 31 -16.75 -11.10 22.26
N ARG A 32 -16.97 -10.75 23.53
CA ARG A 32 -16.61 -9.42 24.05
C ARG A 32 -15.08 -9.19 24.07
N ARG A 33 -14.30 -10.21 24.41
CA ARG A 33 -12.83 -10.12 24.37
C ARG A 33 -12.31 -9.98 22.96
N LEU A 34 -12.85 -10.76 22.03
CA LEU A 34 -12.51 -10.69 20.62
C LEU A 34 -12.88 -9.32 20.03
N LEU A 35 -14.07 -8.80 20.32
CA LEU A 35 -14.49 -7.47 19.88
C LEU A 35 -13.57 -6.37 20.39
N LYS A 36 -13.18 -6.41 21.67
CA LYS A 36 -12.20 -5.46 22.22
C LYS A 36 -10.85 -5.57 21.54
N PHE A 37 -10.38 -6.79 21.28
CA PHE A 37 -9.11 -7.01 20.57
C PHE A 37 -9.16 -6.43 19.16
N VAL A 38 -10.23 -6.68 18.39
CA VAL A 38 -10.42 -6.10 17.06
C VAL A 38 -10.47 -4.57 17.14
N LEU A 39 -11.19 -4.01 18.12
CA LEU A 39 -11.25 -2.56 18.33
C LEU A 39 -9.86 -1.95 18.59
N TYR A 40 -9.03 -2.60 19.41
CA TYR A 40 -7.66 -2.15 19.65
C TYR A 40 -6.79 -2.22 18.40
N LEU A 41 -6.96 -3.26 17.56
CA LEU A 41 -6.25 -3.34 16.27
C LEU A 41 -6.66 -2.22 15.32
N VAL A 42 -7.96 -1.92 15.24
CA VAL A 42 -8.50 -0.81 14.43
C VAL A 42 -7.93 0.53 14.90
N ILE A 43 -8.04 0.83 16.20
CA ILE A 43 -7.52 2.08 16.76
C ILE A 43 -6.00 2.16 16.63
N GLY A 44 -5.28 1.11 16.95
CA GLY A 44 -3.83 1.04 16.85
C GLY A 44 -3.33 1.26 15.42
N SER A 45 -3.98 0.63 14.42
CA SER A 45 -3.65 0.82 13.00
C SER A 45 -3.93 2.27 12.54
N ALA A 46 -5.05 2.86 12.98
CA ALA A 46 -5.38 4.24 12.65
C ALA A 46 -4.38 5.24 13.26
N LEU A 47 -4.00 5.04 14.53
CA LEU A 47 -2.99 5.87 15.21
C LEU A 47 -1.61 5.72 14.57
N LEU A 48 -1.22 4.50 14.17
CA LEU A 48 0.03 4.26 13.44
C LEU A 48 0.05 5.02 12.11
N VAL A 49 -1.00 4.87 11.29
CA VAL A 49 -1.10 5.59 10.01
C VAL A 49 -1.10 7.09 10.25
N LEU A 50 -1.82 7.59 11.25
CA LEU A 50 -1.83 9.01 11.60
C LEU A 50 -0.44 9.52 11.98
N ALA A 51 0.31 8.80 12.80
CA ALA A 51 1.67 9.18 13.18
C ALA A 51 2.61 9.25 11.97
N LEU A 52 2.51 8.29 11.04
CA LEU A 52 3.31 8.24 9.80
C LEU A 52 2.95 9.36 8.79
N ARG A 53 1.91 10.14 9.04
CA ARG A 53 1.63 11.37 8.28
C ARG A 53 2.79 12.36 8.36
N TRP A 54 3.43 12.48 9.51
CA TRP A 54 4.52 13.43 9.76
C TRP A 54 5.88 12.78 9.96
N ILE A 55 5.88 11.55 10.46
CA ILE A 55 7.11 10.81 10.78
C ILE A 55 7.48 9.94 9.56
N PRO A 56 8.72 10.07 9.03
CA PRO A 56 9.21 9.13 8.03
C PRO A 56 9.16 7.68 8.55
N PRO A 57 8.56 6.72 7.80
CA PRO A 57 8.57 5.33 8.21
C PRO A 57 10.02 4.83 8.41
N PRO A 58 10.36 4.21 9.53
CA PRO A 58 11.74 3.73 9.76
C PRO A 58 12.11 2.56 8.84
N GLY A 59 11.14 1.82 8.36
CA GLY A 59 11.25 0.71 7.41
C GLY A 59 9.89 0.37 6.82
N THR A 60 9.84 -0.67 6.00
CA THR A 60 8.60 -1.18 5.39
C THR A 60 8.47 -2.68 5.65
N ALA A 61 7.24 -3.21 5.63
CA ALA A 61 7.01 -4.64 5.71
C ALA A 61 7.73 -5.38 4.57
N LEU A 62 7.78 -4.77 3.38
CA LEU A 62 8.52 -5.32 2.25
C LEU A 62 10.03 -5.44 2.53
N MET A 63 10.67 -4.46 3.19
CA MET A 63 12.08 -4.56 3.59
C MET A 63 12.33 -5.69 4.58
N VAL A 64 11.41 -5.87 5.55
CA VAL A 64 11.47 -6.98 6.51
C VAL A 64 11.35 -8.32 5.78
N GLU A 65 10.40 -8.44 4.86
CA GLU A 65 10.22 -9.63 4.02
C GLU A 65 11.49 -9.94 3.22
N ARG A 66 12.09 -8.93 2.56
CA ARG A 66 13.34 -9.07 1.82
C ARG A 66 14.49 -9.57 2.70
N LYS A 67 14.56 -9.08 3.95
CA LYS A 67 15.57 -9.54 4.89
C LYS A 67 15.36 -11.00 5.31
N ILE A 68 14.08 -11.39 5.52
CA ILE A 68 13.72 -12.77 5.84
C ILE A 68 14.02 -13.70 4.66
N GLU A 69 13.64 -13.32 3.43
CA GLU A 69 13.98 -14.07 2.19
C GLU A 69 15.51 -14.31 2.12
N SER A 70 16.30 -13.24 2.34
CA SER A 70 17.76 -13.30 2.33
C SER A 70 18.33 -14.32 3.35
N TRP A 71 17.73 -14.42 4.53
CA TRP A 71 18.17 -15.41 5.55
C TRP A 71 17.74 -16.84 5.20
N VAL A 72 16.55 -17.00 4.61
CA VAL A 72 16.04 -18.33 4.23
C VAL A 72 16.80 -18.89 3.05
N ASP A 73 17.15 -18.04 2.07
CA ASP A 73 17.83 -18.44 0.85
C ASP A 73 19.38 -18.48 1.00
N ASP A 74 19.89 -18.13 2.21
CA ASP A 74 21.34 -17.99 2.50
C ASP A 74 22.07 -17.09 1.49
N GLN A 75 21.36 -16.05 1.02
CA GLN A 75 21.88 -15.03 0.10
C GLN A 75 21.83 -13.65 0.76
N PRO A 76 22.96 -13.18 1.34
CA PRO A 76 23.00 -11.89 2.02
C PRO A 76 22.57 -10.75 1.09
N ILE A 77 21.60 -9.95 1.52
CA ILE A 77 21.17 -8.74 0.83
C ILE A 77 21.56 -7.50 1.63
N ASP A 78 22.17 -6.52 0.98
CA ASP A 78 22.41 -5.20 1.53
C ASP A 78 21.24 -4.28 1.18
N LEU A 79 20.43 -3.94 2.20
CA LEU A 79 19.29 -3.08 2.02
C LEU A 79 19.72 -1.62 2.08
N GLN A 80 19.73 -0.98 0.91
CA GLN A 80 20.08 0.43 0.76
C GLN A 80 18.83 1.29 0.80
N ARG A 81 18.81 2.27 1.68
CA ARG A 81 17.72 3.25 1.79
C ARG A 81 18.24 4.57 2.32
N SER A 82 17.80 5.67 1.69
CA SER A 82 18.02 7.03 2.18
C SER A 82 16.76 7.85 1.93
N TRP A 83 16.18 8.40 3.00
CA TRP A 83 14.97 9.22 2.92
C TRP A 83 15.31 10.61 2.37
N ARG A 84 14.46 11.11 1.44
CA ARG A 84 14.46 12.48 0.96
C ARG A 84 13.10 13.12 1.17
N PRO A 85 13.04 14.30 1.82
CA PRO A 85 11.77 15.00 1.99
C PRO A 85 11.24 15.48 0.62
N TRP A 86 9.94 15.74 0.56
CA TRP A 86 9.24 16.14 -0.66
C TRP A 86 9.96 17.21 -1.49
N LYS A 87 10.49 18.25 -0.81
CA LYS A 87 11.16 19.38 -1.47
C LYS A 87 12.47 19.01 -2.16
N GLU A 88 13.11 17.93 -1.75
CA GLU A 88 14.37 17.42 -2.32
C GLU A 88 14.15 16.36 -3.40
N LEU A 89 12.93 15.91 -3.59
CA LEU A 89 12.56 15.01 -4.68
C LEU A 89 12.26 15.82 -5.95
N PRO A 90 12.87 15.51 -7.11
CA PRO A 90 12.65 16.30 -8.32
C PRO A 90 11.24 16.08 -8.86
N ASP A 91 10.65 17.14 -9.42
CA ASP A 91 9.31 17.10 -9.99
C ASP A 91 9.21 16.12 -11.18
N ASP A 92 10.29 16.01 -11.97
CA ASP A 92 10.34 15.04 -13.07
C ASP A 92 10.22 13.58 -12.57
N LEU A 93 10.75 13.22 -11.39
CA LEU A 93 10.58 11.88 -10.82
C LEU A 93 9.18 11.66 -10.28
N LYS A 94 8.61 12.64 -9.58
CA LYS A 94 7.21 12.60 -9.12
C LYS A 94 6.26 12.38 -10.29
N MET A 95 6.44 13.17 -11.36
CA MET A 95 5.63 13.07 -12.56
C MET A 95 5.84 11.77 -13.33
N ALA A 96 7.08 11.27 -13.41
CA ALA A 96 7.37 10.01 -14.10
C ALA A 96 6.67 8.82 -13.43
N VAL A 97 6.64 8.81 -12.09
CA VAL A 97 5.93 7.77 -11.32
C VAL A 97 4.42 7.88 -11.50
N ILE A 98 3.84 9.07 -11.39
CA ILE A 98 2.41 9.29 -11.64
C ILE A 98 2.05 8.84 -13.07
N ALA A 99 2.81 9.29 -14.05
CA ALA A 99 2.57 8.98 -15.47
C ALA A 99 2.71 7.48 -15.78
N GLY A 100 3.61 6.77 -15.07
CA GLY A 100 3.89 5.36 -15.28
C GLY A 100 2.97 4.40 -14.55
N GLU A 101 2.49 4.80 -13.37
CA GLU A 101 1.80 3.92 -12.43
C GLU A 101 0.33 4.32 -12.18
N ASP A 102 0.01 5.64 -12.16
CA ASP A 102 -1.31 6.10 -11.69
C ASP A 102 -1.63 7.51 -12.20
N GLN A 103 -2.01 7.64 -13.47
CA GLN A 103 -2.24 8.94 -14.13
C GLN A 103 -3.38 9.76 -13.51
N LYS A 104 -4.33 9.10 -12.84
CA LYS A 104 -5.47 9.72 -12.16
C LYS A 104 -5.26 9.88 -10.66
N PHE A 105 -4.03 9.80 -10.18
CA PHE A 105 -3.70 9.81 -8.76
C PHE A 105 -4.34 10.97 -7.98
N ALA A 106 -4.46 12.16 -8.58
CA ALA A 106 -5.11 13.32 -7.97
C ALA A 106 -6.66 13.26 -7.97
N GLU A 107 -7.26 12.30 -8.71
CA GLU A 107 -8.70 12.30 -8.99
C GLU A 107 -9.48 11.25 -8.20
N HIS A 108 -8.82 10.13 -7.85
CA HIS A 108 -9.48 9.04 -7.13
C HIS A 108 -9.08 9.00 -5.66
N TRP A 109 -9.87 8.29 -4.88
CA TRP A 109 -9.67 8.10 -3.45
C TRP A 109 -9.14 6.69 -3.15
N GLY A 110 -7.90 6.44 -3.54
CA GLY A 110 -7.20 5.19 -3.33
C GLY A 110 -7.57 4.06 -4.29
N PHE A 111 -8.69 4.17 -5.01
CA PHE A 111 -9.17 3.15 -5.93
C PHE A 111 -9.62 3.78 -7.25
N ASP A 112 -8.95 3.46 -8.35
CA ASP A 112 -9.43 3.81 -9.70
C ASP A 112 -10.41 2.73 -10.20
N VAL A 113 -11.70 2.93 -9.93
CA VAL A 113 -12.76 1.98 -10.28
C VAL A 113 -12.82 1.77 -11.80
N ALA A 114 -12.61 2.82 -12.59
CA ALA A 114 -12.62 2.73 -14.05
C ALA A 114 -11.44 1.88 -14.56
N ALA A 115 -10.24 2.07 -13.99
CA ALA A 115 -9.07 1.26 -14.33
C ALA A 115 -9.25 -0.21 -13.90
N ILE A 116 -9.90 -0.46 -12.76
CA ILE A 116 -10.22 -1.83 -12.29
C ILE A 116 -11.18 -2.50 -13.27
N GLN A 117 -12.25 -1.84 -13.70
CA GLN A 117 -13.20 -2.38 -14.68
C GLN A 117 -12.52 -2.68 -16.02
N ALA A 118 -11.76 -1.72 -16.56
CA ALA A 118 -11.02 -1.90 -17.81
C ALA A 118 -9.99 -3.04 -17.73
N ALA A 119 -9.33 -3.23 -16.57
CA ALA A 119 -8.41 -4.34 -16.37
C ALA A 119 -9.14 -5.69 -16.31
N LEU A 120 -10.31 -5.77 -15.67
CA LEU A 120 -11.13 -6.99 -15.61
C LEU A 120 -11.60 -7.40 -17.01
N GLU A 121 -12.12 -6.46 -17.80
CA GLU A 121 -12.55 -6.71 -19.18
C GLU A 121 -11.40 -7.21 -20.06
N HIS A 122 -10.24 -6.54 -19.99
CA HIS A 122 -9.04 -6.94 -20.74
C HIS A 122 -8.56 -8.34 -20.37
N ASN A 123 -8.53 -8.66 -19.07
CA ASN A 123 -8.10 -9.96 -18.55
C ASN A 123 -9.06 -11.09 -18.93
N GLN A 124 -10.38 -10.81 -19.02
CA GLN A 124 -11.39 -11.77 -19.48
C GLN A 124 -11.26 -12.08 -20.98
N GLN A 125 -10.77 -11.14 -21.77
CA GLN A 125 -10.55 -11.32 -23.22
C GLN A 125 -9.26 -12.08 -23.56
N GLY A 126 -8.57 -12.65 -22.56
CA GLY A 126 -7.36 -13.47 -22.76
C GLY A 126 -6.08 -12.65 -23.03
N GLY A 127 -6.11 -11.35 -22.76
CA GLY A 127 -4.94 -10.47 -22.85
C GLY A 127 -3.91 -10.75 -21.74
N SER A 128 -2.72 -10.15 -21.87
CA SER A 128 -1.72 -10.19 -20.79
C SER A 128 -2.29 -9.55 -19.53
N LEU A 129 -2.08 -10.19 -18.35
CA LEU A 129 -2.58 -9.70 -17.06
C LEU A 129 -2.23 -8.21 -16.86
N ARG A 130 -3.28 -7.37 -16.85
CA ARG A 130 -3.18 -5.94 -16.58
C ARG A 130 -3.51 -5.68 -15.11
N GLY A 131 -2.58 -5.05 -14.40
CA GLY A 131 -2.80 -4.58 -13.03
C GLY A 131 -3.51 -3.22 -13.04
N ALA A 132 -4.35 -2.99 -12.02
CA ALA A 132 -5.03 -1.72 -11.80
C ALA A 132 -4.82 -1.22 -10.36
N SER A 133 -3.68 -1.54 -9.75
CA SER A 133 -3.34 -1.08 -8.41
C SER A 133 -2.84 0.36 -8.45
N THR A 134 -3.42 1.22 -7.64
CA THR A 134 -3.04 2.63 -7.48
C THR A 134 -1.78 2.80 -6.64
N LEU A 135 -1.18 3.99 -6.67
CA LEU A 135 -0.05 4.36 -5.80
C LEU A 135 -0.40 4.19 -4.31
N SER A 136 -1.60 4.57 -3.89
CA SER A 136 -2.05 4.43 -2.50
C SER A 136 -2.13 2.96 -2.07
N GLN A 137 -2.63 2.07 -2.92
CA GLN A 137 -2.65 0.62 -2.67
C GLN A 137 -1.23 0.04 -2.60
N GLN A 138 -0.33 0.50 -3.45
CA GLN A 138 1.08 0.08 -3.41
C GLN A 138 1.77 0.54 -2.13
N VAL A 139 1.52 1.78 -1.65
CA VAL A 139 2.01 2.27 -0.36
C VAL A 139 1.47 1.41 0.79
N ALA A 140 0.15 1.18 0.84
CA ALA A 140 -0.48 0.36 1.86
C ALA A 140 0.15 -1.05 1.92
N LYS A 141 0.31 -1.69 0.77
CA LYS A 141 0.94 -3.01 0.66
C LYS A 141 2.39 -2.98 1.15
N ASN A 142 3.21 -2.09 0.62
CA ASN A 142 4.65 -2.08 0.89
C ASN A 142 4.98 -1.72 2.34
N LEU A 143 4.21 -0.81 2.96
CA LEU A 143 4.44 -0.38 4.35
C LEU A 143 3.99 -1.41 5.38
N PHE A 144 2.82 -2.03 5.19
CA PHE A 144 2.13 -2.73 6.26
C PHE A 144 1.92 -4.23 6.00
N LEU A 145 2.11 -4.71 4.75
CA LEU A 145 1.69 -6.05 4.36
C LEU A 145 2.83 -6.82 3.67
N TRP A 146 2.62 -8.11 3.52
CA TRP A 146 3.53 -9.05 2.85
C TRP A 146 3.17 -9.24 1.37
N SER A 147 4.09 -9.81 0.56
CA SER A 147 3.93 -9.98 -0.90
C SER A 147 2.98 -11.11 -1.30
N GLY A 148 2.65 -12.03 -0.41
CA GLY A 148 1.80 -13.18 -0.69
C GLY A 148 0.43 -12.82 -1.24
N ARG A 149 -0.17 -13.71 -2.05
CA ARG A 149 -1.52 -13.55 -2.60
C ARG A 149 -2.54 -14.25 -1.70
N SER A 150 -3.35 -13.49 -0.96
CA SER A 150 -4.48 -14.01 -0.18
C SER A 150 -5.61 -12.98 -0.10
N TRP A 151 -6.84 -13.45 0.06
CA TRP A 151 -8.00 -12.57 0.25
C TRP A 151 -7.90 -11.74 1.53
N LEU A 152 -7.36 -12.33 2.60
CA LEU A 152 -7.11 -11.62 3.86
C LEU A 152 -6.16 -10.43 3.64
N ARG A 153 -5.02 -10.68 2.98
CA ARG A 153 -4.07 -9.61 2.66
C ARG A 153 -4.73 -8.53 1.80
N LYS A 154 -5.55 -8.91 0.81
CA LYS A 154 -6.25 -7.93 -0.03
C LYS A 154 -7.27 -7.11 0.76
N GLY A 155 -7.98 -7.72 1.72
CA GLY A 155 -8.85 -6.99 2.64
C GLY A 155 -8.10 -5.98 3.51
N LEU A 156 -6.94 -6.38 4.05
CA LEU A 156 -6.06 -5.47 4.80
C LEU A 156 -5.47 -4.35 3.93
N GLU A 157 -5.15 -4.63 2.66
CA GLU A 157 -4.70 -3.61 1.71
C GLU A 157 -5.78 -2.55 1.48
N VAL A 158 -7.05 -2.96 1.32
CA VAL A 158 -8.19 -2.05 1.21
C VAL A 158 -8.34 -1.21 2.48
N TRP A 159 -8.24 -1.83 3.67
CA TRP A 159 -8.30 -1.15 4.96
C TRP A 159 -7.22 -0.06 5.09
N PHE A 160 -5.95 -0.42 4.89
CA PHE A 160 -4.84 0.54 5.00
C PHE A 160 -4.88 1.60 3.90
N THR A 161 -5.31 1.28 2.69
CA THR A 161 -5.52 2.26 1.62
C THR A 161 -6.55 3.31 2.03
N GLY A 162 -7.68 2.88 2.59
CA GLY A 162 -8.70 3.79 3.11
C GLY A 162 -8.18 4.69 4.24
N LEU A 163 -7.41 4.15 5.18
CA LEU A 163 -6.79 4.94 6.26
C LEU A 163 -5.77 5.96 5.71
N ILE A 164 -4.91 5.55 4.79
CA ILE A 164 -3.92 6.43 4.16
C ILE A 164 -4.61 7.60 3.45
N GLU A 165 -5.61 7.31 2.62
CA GLU A 165 -6.35 8.36 1.90
C GLU A 165 -7.13 9.28 2.84
N ALA A 166 -7.68 8.75 3.93
CA ALA A 166 -8.39 9.56 4.91
C ALA A 166 -7.47 10.48 5.72
N LEU A 167 -6.25 10.03 6.03
CA LEU A 167 -5.39 10.70 6.99
C LEU A 167 -4.23 11.46 6.36
N TRP A 168 -3.81 11.12 5.12
CA TRP A 168 -2.66 11.74 4.46
C TRP A 168 -3.08 12.56 3.24
N PRO A 169 -2.45 13.72 2.99
CA PRO A 169 -2.59 14.39 1.69
C PRO A 169 -1.91 13.56 0.59
N LYS A 170 -2.38 13.67 -0.64
CA LYS A 170 -1.81 13.00 -1.82
C LYS A 170 -0.30 13.21 -1.96
N GLN A 171 0.15 14.42 -1.66
CA GLN A 171 1.57 14.75 -1.63
C GLN A 171 2.35 13.82 -0.69
N ARG A 172 1.84 13.55 0.53
CA ARG A 172 2.49 12.67 1.50
C ARG A 172 2.49 11.22 1.04
N ILE A 173 1.40 10.77 0.43
CA ILE A 173 1.32 9.41 -0.13
C ILE A 173 2.42 9.20 -1.17
N LEU A 174 2.57 10.15 -2.11
CA LEU A 174 3.61 10.06 -3.15
C LEU A 174 5.02 10.20 -2.57
N GLU A 175 5.24 11.07 -1.58
CA GLU A 175 6.52 11.19 -0.88
C GLU A 175 6.93 9.87 -0.23
N VAL A 176 6.02 9.24 0.50
CA VAL A 176 6.26 7.94 1.13
C VAL A 176 6.50 6.86 0.08
N TYR A 177 5.72 6.84 -1.00
CA TYR A 177 5.94 5.92 -2.13
C TYR A 177 7.36 6.01 -2.66
N LEU A 178 7.77 7.20 -3.06
CA LEU A 178 9.09 7.46 -3.66
C LEU A 178 10.26 7.09 -2.75
N ASN A 179 10.05 7.13 -1.43
CA ASN A 179 11.05 6.80 -0.43
C ASN A 179 11.01 5.34 0.08
N SER A 180 10.02 4.55 -0.34
CA SER A 180 9.80 3.22 0.21
C SER A 180 9.63 2.11 -0.82
N VAL A 181 9.40 2.43 -2.09
CA VAL A 181 9.32 1.42 -3.15
C VAL A 181 10.71 0.86 -3.48
N GLU A 182 10.78 -0.43 -3.82
CA GLU A 182 11.99 -1.06 -4.32
C GLU A 182 12.22 -0.67 -5.78
N TRP A 183 13.42 -0.14 -6.10
CA TRP A 183 13.81 0.34 -7.43
C TRP A 183 14.84 -0.57 -8.13
N SER A 184 15.51 -1.38 -7.35
CA SER A 184 16.40 -2.46 -7.77
C SER A 184 16.48 -3.46 -6.63
N ASP A 185 17.09 -4.61 -6.84
CA ASP A 185 17.22 -5.64 -5.80
C ASP A 185 17.90 -5.07 -4.54
N GLY A 186 17.14 -5.00 -3.42
CA GLY A 186 17.61 -4.42 -2.15
C GLY A 186 17.73 -2.89 -2.12
N VAL A 187 17.40 -2.17 -3.19
CA VAL A 187 17.54 -0.71 -3.29
C VAL A 187 16.18 -0.04 -3.13
N PHE A 188 15.98 0.66 -2.01
CA PHE A 188 14.74 1.29 -1.62
C PHE A 188 14.84 2.81 -1.59
N GLY A 189 13.83 3.46 -2.17
CA GLY A 189 13.75 4.93 -2.19
C GLY A 189 14.57 5.59 -3.29
N ALA A 190 14.10 6.77 -3.67
CA ALA A 190 14.60 7.53 -4.82
C ALA A 190 16.08 7.90 -4.73
N GLU A 191 16.58 8.26 -3.55
CA GLU A 191 17.99 8.63 -3.35
C GLU A 191 18.91 7.43 -3.57
N ALA A 192 18.60 6.29 -2.96
CA ALA A 192 19.38 5.08 -3.14
C ALA A 192 19.34 4.63 -4.61
N ALA A 193 18.18 4.70 -5.26
CA ALA A 193 18.00 4.38 -6.67
C ALA A 193 18.84 5.27 -7.61
N ALA A 194 18.82 6.59 -7.37
CA ALA A 194 19.58 7.55 -8.16
C ALA A 194 21.10 7.30 -8.07
N ARG A 195 21.58 7.01 -6.85
CA ARG A 195 22.99 6.65 -6.63
C ARG A 195 23.34 5.30 -7.27
N HIS A 196 22.50 4.30 -7.05
CA HIS A 196 22.74 2.94 -7.58
C HIS A 196 22.78 2.89 -9.11
N HIS A 197 21.81 3.55 -9.76
CA HIS A 197 21.70 3.47 -11.23
C HIS A 197 22.53 4.51 -11.98
N PHE A 198 22.73 5.70 -11.43
CA PHE A 198 23.29 6.85 -12.16
C PHE A 198 24.44 7.56 -11.45
N ASN A 199 24.80 7.12 -10.24
CA ASN A 199 25.84 7.73 -9.40
C ASN A 199 25.61 9.24 -9.14
N VAL A 200 24.32 9.64 -9.03
CA VAL A 200 23.91 11.02 -8.69
C VAL A 200 22.97 11.00 -7.49
N GLY A 201 22.83 12.13 -6.79
CA GLY A 201 21.76 12.29 -5.80
C GLY A 201 20.39 12.47 -6.47
N ALA A 202 19.31 12.09 -5.79
CA ALA A 202 17.95 12.21 -6.33
C ALA A 202 17.60 13.62 -6.83
N PRO A 203 18.00 14.73 -6.18
CA PRO A 203 17.71 16.08 -6.68
C PRO A 203 18.31 16.39 -8.06
N TYR A 204 19.33 15.63 -8.47
CA TYR A 204 20.06 15.86 -9.73
C TYR A 204 19.63 14.90 -10.85
N LEU A 205 18.58 14.13 -10.66
CA LEU A 205 18.03 13.27 -11.71
C LEU A 205 17.50 14.12 -12.87
N SER A 206 17.98 13.83 -14.08
CA SER A 206 17.39 14.37 -15.30
C SER A 206 16.02 13.72 -15.56
N ARG A 207 15.18 14.38 -16.37
CA ARG A 207 13.88 13.82 -16.82
C ARG A 207 14.02 12.45 -17.47
N GLN A 208 15.09 12.24 -18.23
CA GLN A 208 15.37 10.94 -18.83
C GLN A 208 15.65 9.87 -17.78
N GLN A 209 16.49 10.17 -16.79
CA GLN A 209 16.82 9.24 -15.70
C GLN A 209 15.57 8.96 -14.83
N ALA A 210 14.80 9.99 -14.51
CA ALA A 210 13.52 9.84 -13.78
C ALA A 210 12.54 8.91 -14.50
N SER A 211 12.39 9.06 -15.83
CA SER A 211 11.53 8.20 -16.64
C SER A 211 12.04 6.75 -16.74
N LEU A 212 13.37 6.54 -16.74
CA LEU A 212 13.97 5.21 -16.71
C LEU A 212 13.74 4.51 -15.36
N LEU A 213 13.88 5.24 -14.24
CA LEU A 213 13.53 4.73 -12.91
C LEU A 213 12.05 4.31 -12.87
N ALA A 214 11.12 5.17 -13.28
CA ALA A 214 9.71 4.81 -13.31
C ALA A 214 9.42 3.62 -14.26
N ALA A 215 10.18 3.46 -15.33
CA ALA A 215 9.99 2.37 -16.26
C ALA A 215 10.36 0.98 -15.70
N VAL A 216 11.24 0.89 -14.70
CA VAL A 216 11.64 -0.39 -14.09
C VAL A 216 10.74 -0.83 -12.93
N LEU A 217 9.88 0.02 -12.38
CA LEU A 217 9.01 -0.26 -11.23
C LEU A 217 8.16 -1.54 -11.36
N PRO A 218 7.65 -1.95 -12.54
CA PRO A 218 6.89 -3.20 -12.63
C PRO A 218 7.70 -4.46 -12.34
N ASN A 219 9.02 -4.43 -12.48
CA ASN A 219 9.90 -5.55 -12.15
C ASN A 219 11.32 -5.08 -11.78
N PRO A 220 11.46 -4.36 -10.64
CA PRO A 220 12.69 -3.66 -10.29
C PRO A 220 13.86 -4.62 -10.00
N ARG A 221 13.57 -5.83 -9.53
CA ARG A 221 14.60 -6.85 -9.24
C ARG A 221 15.27 -7.43 -10.50
N LYS A 222 14.61 -7.34 -11.66
CA LYS A 222 15.12 -7.91 -12.93
C LYS A 222 15.46 -6.86 -13.98
N TRP A 223 14.90 -5.65 -13.85
CA TRP A 223 15.09 -4.59 -14.83
C TRP A 223 16.08 -3.54 -14.32
N SER A 224 16.94 -3.04 -15.20
CA SER A 224 17.95 -2.05 -14.84
C SER A 224 17.67 -0.71 -15.54
N ALA A 225 17.64 0.38 -14.77
CA ALA A 225 17.52 1.72 -15.33
C ALA A 225 18.84 2.25 -15.92
N SER A 226 20.00 1.78 -15.41
CA SER A 226 21.32 2.15 -15.93
C SER A 226 21.70 1.39 -17.22
N ARG A 227 21.12 0.20 -17.44
CA ARG A 227 21.34 -0.62 -18.64
C ARG A 227 19.98 -1.03 -19.23
N PRO A 228 19.19 -0.07 -19.72
CA PRO A 228 17.83 -0.33 -20.15
C PRO A 228 17.78 -1.15 -21.44
N SER A 229 16.99 -2.22 -21.43
CA SER A 229 16.65 -2.93 -22.67
C SER A 229 15.80 -2.05 -23.59
N ALA A 230 15.65 -2.44 -24.87
CA ALA A 230 14.79 -1.73 -25.81
C ALA A 230 13.34 -1.60 -25.31
N ARG A 231 12.82 -2.60 -24.56
CA ARG A 231 11.50 -2.55 -23.95
C ARG A 231 11.41 -1.46 -22.88
N ILE A 232 12.42 -1.38 -21.99
CA ILE A 232 12.47 -0.39 -20.91
C ILE A 232 12.62 1.01 -21.50
N SER A 233 13.48 1.17 -22.51
CA SER A 233 13.67 2.46 -23.22
C SER A 233 12.37 2.94 -23.89
N ARG A 234 11.63 2.04 -24.55
CA ARG A 234 10.29 2.39 -25.11
C ARG A 234 9.31 2.78 -24.03
N ARG A 235 9.26 2.06 -22.90
CA ARG A 235 8.39 2.43 -21.75
C ARG A 235 8.77 3.79 -21.17
N ALA A 236 10.05 4.07 -20.99
CA ALA A 236 10.53 5.37 -20.50
C ALA A 236 10.16 6.51 -21.44
N ASN A 237 10.27 6.29 -22.76
CA ASN A 237 9.84 7.26 -23.75
C ASN A 237 8.33 7.54 -23.68
N TRP A 238 7.52 6.48 -23.56
CA TRP A 238 6.09 6.60 -23.36
C TRP A 238 5.76 7.37 -22.09
N ILE A 239 6.42 7.06 -20.96
CA ILE A 239 6.25 7.80 -19.70
C ILE A 239 6.52 9.28 -19.88
N ARG A 240 7.62 9.67 -20.58
CA ARG A 240 7.91 11.09 -20.85
C ARG A 240 6.82 11.79 -21.66
N GLN A 241 6.23 11.10 -22.64
CA GLN A 241 5.10 11.63 -23.38
C GLN A 241 3.88 11.82 -22.47
N GLN A 242 3.58 10.84 -21.61
CA GLN A 242 2.48 10.95 -20.65
C GLN A 242 2.70 12.08 -19.63
N MET A 243 3.92 12.29 -19.16
CA MET A 243 4.24 13.44 -18.28
C MET A 243 3.86 14.77 -18.92
N LEU A 244 4.11 14.95 -20.22
CA LEU A 244 3.73 16.16 -20.97
C LEU A 244 2.21 16.27 -21.12
N GLN A 245 1.53 15.18 -21.48
CA GLN A 245 0.08 15.15 -21.65
C GLN A 245 -0.68 15.46 -20.36
N LEU A 246 -0.13 15.05 -19.20
CA LEU A 246 -0.68 15.36 -17.87
C LEU A 246 -0.44 16.82 -17.44
N GLY A 247 0.30 17.63 -18.22
CA GLY A 247 0.60 19.03 -17.91
C GLY A 247 1.90 19.23 -17.12
N GLY A 248 2.79 18.24 -17.08
CA GLY A 248 4.09 18.34 -16.40
C GLY A 248 3.96 18.64 -14.91
N SER A 249 4.85 19.49 -14.38
CA SER A 249 4.88 19.84 -12.95
C SER A 249 3.60 20.54 -12.46
N HIS A 250 2.80 21.16 -13.34
CA HIS A 250 1.52 21.77 -12.95
C HIS A 250 0.53 20.75 -12.35
N TYR A 251 0.61 19.47 -12.76
CA TYR A 251 -0.19 18.40 -12.17
C TYR A 251 0.04 18.29 -10.66
N LEU A 252 1.26 18.51 -10.19
CA LEU A 252 1.63 18.38 -8.77
C LEU A 252 0.90 19.38 -7.86
N ASN A 253 0.47 20.52 -8.42
CA ASN A 253 -0.33 21.51 -7.68
C ASN A 253 -1.68 20.92 -7.25
N ARG A 254 -2.24 19.99 -8.03
CA ARG A 254 -3.50 19.30 -7.72
C ARG A 254 -3.37 18.40 -6.50
N LEU A 255 -2.17 17.90 -6.19
CA LEU A 255 -1.94 17.04 -5.04
C LEU A 255 -2.05 17.77 -3.69
N GLN A 256 -1.93 19.08 -3.69
CA GLN A 256 -2.07 19.92 -2.49
C GLN A 256 -3.53 20.19 -2.14
N SER A 257 -4.42 20.23 -3.15
CA SER A 257 -5.84 20.55 -3.02
C SER A 257 -6.77 19.33 -3.13
N SER A 258 -6.24 18.12 -3.38
CA SER A 258 -7.01 16.92 -3.68
C SER A 258 -7.62 16.26 -2.45
N ARG A 259 -8.49 16.98 -1.74
CA ARG A 259 -9.42 16.36 -0.79
C ARG A 259 -10.77 16.16 -1.49
N PRO A 260 -11.52 15.10 -1.18
CA PRO A 260 -12.84 14.88 -1.78
C PRO A 260 -13.77 16.06 -1.52
N GLU A 261 -14.67 16.37 -2.44
CA GLU A 261 -15.67 17.43 -2.29
C GLU A 261 -16.55 17.30 -1.04
N TRP A 262 -16.75 16.05 -0.57
CA TRP A 262 -17.50 15.76 0.65
C TRP A 262 -16.73 15.99 1.96
N TRP A 263 -15.40 16.29 1.87
CA TRP A 263 -14.62 16.58 3.06
C TRP A 263 -15.01 17.92 3.64
N PRO A 264 -15.31 18.01 4.96
CA PRO A 264 -15.73 19.27 5.60
C PRO A 264 -14.72 20.39 5.33
N ASP A 265 -15.23 21.56 4.92
CA ASP A 265 -14.38 22.71 4.56
C ASP A 265 -13.51 23.17 5.73
N GLU A 266 -14.03 23.02 6.97
CA GLU A 266 -13.31 23.35 8.20
C GLU A 266 -12.05 22.49 8.41
N LEU A 267 -12.01 21.29 7.83
CA LEU A 267 -10.89 20.36 7.92
C LEU A 267 -9.95 20.42 6.72
N LYS A 268 -10.22 21.26 5.72
CA LYS A 268 -9.39 21.37 4.50
C LYS A 268 -8.03 22.02 4.78
N ASN A 269 -7.88 22.74 5.88
CA ASN A 269 -6.68 23.50 6.25
C ASN A 269 -5.80 22.79 7.31
N PHE A 270 -6.16 21.58 7.71
CA PHE A 270 -5.38 20.70 8.56
C PHE A 270 -4.72 19.59 7.70
#